data_08620b3fd0051782ad24a77b8e9f5091
#
_entry.id   08620b3fd0051782ad24a77b8e9f5091
#
_cell.length_a   1.000
_cell.length_b   1.000
_cell.length_c   1.000
_cell.angle_alpha   90.00
_cell.angle_beta   90.00
_cell.angle_gamma   90.00
#
_symmetry.space_group_name_H-M   'P 1'
#
loop_
_entity.id
_entity.type
_entity.pdbx_description
1 polymer ?
#
loop_
_entity_poly.entity_id
_entity_poly.type
_entity_poly.pdbx_seq_one_letter_code
_entity_poly.pdbx_strand_id
1 'polypeptide(L)'
;MNVEIKELDIVLGVRNILISEEDAKILGIQPGFRLLVSKKNFKKIFFASISSKIVKKGEAIASPGTGLKKGDLVDISNAPPLKSINAIKKKIYGEKLTSDEIKDIITDIVNENLSNIELSSYVTAIQTLDLDDDEITGTIESMVSTGESIKFDYEVYDVHSIGGVPGNKYALITVPILAAAGLRVPKTSSRAISSAAGTADVMEVLARVDLSMEEIKRVVDSVGATLVWGGALNLAPADDKIIRIEQPLGLDPQAQVISSVLAKKKATGIDTLLIDIPMGDEAKVKTGFEARKLAERFIRIGERIGINVSCAITYGGQPIGRAVGPALEAQEALRALEGKQTSNSLIVKSLELASILLEESGLSEKGKGKDLARSILASGKAREKLLEIISAQGGKGIEKSDDIELGKFVEEIRANTDGYISYISNKAIIEMARLLGAPFSKKAGIWVSKKIGDKVERNESIFILYSESKDRLENALRLSRKIRLYGIEGMVLESIHGQVYRTIKGERK
;
A
#
# COMPACT_ATOMS: atom_id res chain seq x y z
N MET A 1 -39.59 9.42 15.43
CA MET A 1 -39.44 10.42 16.53
C MET A 1 -38.67 11.62 15.96
N ASN A 2 -39.26 12.80 16.05
CA ASN A 2 -38.63 14.03 15.58
C ASN A 2 -37.63 14.54 16.62
N VAL A 3 -36.42 14.85 16.21
CA VAL A 3 -35.40 15.48 17.04
C VAL A 3 -34.75 16.65 16.32
N GLU A 4 -34.24 17.62 17.07
CA GLU A 4 -33.47 18.75 16.57
C GLU A 4 -31.96 18.47 16.69
N ILE A 5 -31.20 18.68 15.63
CA ILE A 5 -29.76 18.53 15.62
C ILE A 5 -29.09 19.72 16.30
N LYS A 6 -28.33 19.47 17.34
CA LYS A 6 -27.47 20.44 18.02
C LYS A 6 -26.03 20.30 17.55
N GLU A 7 -25.25 21.35 17.74
CA GLU A 7 -23.81 21.38 17.43
C GLU A 7 -23.02 21.16 18.71
N LEU A 8 -22.09 20.23 18.66
CA LEU A 8 -21.04 20.03 19.66
C LEU A 8 -19.77 19.66 18.93
N ASP A 9 -18.65 20.27 19.29
CA ASP A 9 -17.33 19.98 18.72
C ASP A 9 -16.76 18.67 19.30
N ILE A 10 -17.46 17.56 18.98
CA ILE A 10 -17.06 16.20 19.35
C ILE A 10 -17.14 15.30 18.11
N VAL A 11 -16.03 14.60 17.84
CA VAL A 11 -16.02 13.53 16.84
C VAL A 11 -16.42 12.23 17.53
N LEU A 12 -17.67 11.82 17.33
CA LEU A 12 -18.25 10.60 17.91
C LEU A 12 -17.85 9.30 17.18
N GLY A 13 -16.97 9.39 16.17
CA GLY A 13 -16.68 8.29 15.25
C GLY A 13 -17.55 8.32 13.99
N VAL A 14 -17.36 7.31 13.13
CA VAL A 14 -18.06 7.27 11.84
C VAL A 14 -19.55 7.10 12.06
N ARG A 15 -20.35 8.04 11.56
CA ARG A 15 -21.83 8.04 11.60
C ARG A 15 -22.45 7.70 12.94
N ASN A 16 -21.91 8.24 14.03
CA ASN A 16 -22.58 8.19 15.32
C ASN A 16 -23.52 9.36 15.49
N ILE A 17 -24.66 9.10 16.15
CA ILE A 17 -25.60 10.11 16.60
C ILE A 17 -25.80 9.95 18.10
N LEU A 18 -25.57 11.02 18.85
CA LEU A 18 -25.79 11.06 20.28
C LEU A 18 -27.22 11.53 20.55
N ILE A 19 -28.00 10.71 21.26
CA ILE A 19 -29.38 11.00 21.67
C ILE A 19 -29.52 10.95 23.18
N SER A 20 -30.62 11.48 23.69
CA SER A 20 -30.92 11.43 25.13
C SER A 20 -31.25 10.02 25.60
N GLU A 21 -30.99 9.74 26.88
CA GLU A 21 -31.40 8.47 27.52
C GLU A 21 -32.91 8.26 27.48
N GLU A 22 -33.72 9.34 27.56
CA GLU A 22 -35.17 9.28 27.48
C GLU A 22 -35.64 8.85 26.08
N ASP A 23 -35.03 9.43 25.02
CA ASP A 23 -35.34 9.08 23.64
C ASP A 23 -34.88 7.64 23.32
N ALA A 24 -33.74 7.22 23.84
CA ALA A 24 -33.27 5.85 23.70
C ALA A 24 -34.22 4.84 24.34
N LYS A 25 -34.77 5.14 25.52
CA LYS A 25 -35.80 4.32 26.16
C LYS A 25 -37.07 4.22 25.33
N ILE A 26 -37.54 5.35 24.74
CA ILE A 26 -38.68 5.37 23.85
C ILE A 26 -38.48 4.49 22.61
N LEU A 27 -37.29 4.53 22.02
CA LEU A 27 -36.94 3.73 20.84
C LEU A 27 -36.58 2.27 21.19
N GLY A 28 -36.43 1.92 22.48
CA GLY A 28 -36.05 0.58 22.93
C GLY A 28 -34.63 0.16 22.50
N ILE A 29 -33.69 1.08 22.50
CA ILE A 29 -32.33 0.86 21.98
C ILE A 29 -31.26 1.04 23.03
N GLN A 30 -30.07 0.48 22.72
CA GLN A 30 -28.85 0.58 23.49
C GLN A 30 -27.73 1.24 22.65
N PRO A 31 -26.62 1.70 23.23
CA PRO A 31 -25.46 2.17 22.50
C PRO A 31 -25.00 1.15 21.44
N GLY A 32 -24.69 1.65 20.24
CA GLY A 32 -24.28 0.82 19.10
C GLY A 32 -25.44 0.30 18.23
N PHE A 33 -26.71 0.46 18.64
CA PHE A 33 -27.85 0.12 17.78
C PHE A 33 -27.92 1.01 16.55
N ARG A 34 -28.45 0.49 15.45
CA ARG A 34 -28.65 1.22 14.22
C ARG A 34 -29.94 2.02 14.26
N LEU A 35 -29.81 3.28 13.94
CA LEU A 35 -30.92 4.22 13.79
C LEU A 35 -31.02 4.66 12.35
N LEU A 36 -32.22 4.67 11.80
CA LEU A 36 -32.51 5.31 10.55
C LEU A 36 -32.85 6.77 10.83
N VAL A 37 -32.00 7.67 10.31
CA VAL A 37 -32.19 9.11 10.41
C VAL A 37 -32.63 9.65 9.05
N SER A 38 -33.76 10.34 9.02
CA SER A 38 -34.34 10.87 7.78
C SER A 38 -34.84 12.29 7.91
N LYS A 39 -34.68 13.07 6.83
CA LYS A 39 -35.32 14.37 6.60
C LYS A 39 -35.47 14.56 5.09
N LYS A 40 -36.60 15.04 4.58
CA LYS A 40 -36.87 15.36 3.15
C LYS A 40 -36.11 14.43 2.16
N ASN A 41 -34.95 14.83 1.65
CA ASN A 41 -34.13 14.08 0.69
C ASN A 41 -32.91 13.38 1.34
N PHE A 42 -32.86 13.25 2.66
CA PHE A 42 -31.79 12.62 3.42
C PHE A 42 -32.34 11.40 4.14
N LYS A 43 -31.67 10.25 3.94
CA LYS A 43 -32.00 8.99 4.61
C LYS A 43 -30.72 8.19 4.78
N LYS A 44 -30.24 8.07 6.03
CA LYS A 44 -28.99 7.35 6.33
C LYS A 44 -29.10 6.60 7.66
N ILE A 45 -28.28 5.54 7.79
CA ILE A 45 -28.12 4.77 9.03
C ILE A 45 -27.03 5.42 9.88
N PHE A 46 -27.29 5.54 11.17
CA PHE A 46 -26.38 6.01 12.21
C PHE A 46 -26.29 4.98 13.32
N PHE A 47 -25.19 5.00 14.07
CA PHE A 47 -25.04 4.21 15.30
C PHE A 47 -25.38 5.07 16.51
N ALA A 48 -26.21 4.55 17.40
CA ALA A 48 -26.65 5.28 18.58
C ALA A 48 -25.51 5.41 19.59
N SER A 49 -25.28 6.62 20.05
CA SER A 49 -24.62 6.94 21.31
C SER A 49 -25.66 7.56 22.25
N ILE A 50 -25.54 7.32 23.56
CA ILE A 50 -26.57 7.73 24.52
C ILE A 50 -25.93 8.61 25.61
N SER A 51 -26.58 9.73 25.96
CA SER A 51 -26.17 10.60 27.06
C SER A 51 -27.36 11.01 27.92
N SER A 52 -27.15 11.02 29.24
CA SER A 52 -28.12 11.53 30.20
C SER A 52 -27.96 13.03 30.49
N LYS A 53 -26.86 13.66 30.03
CA LYS A 53 -26.50 15.06 30.41
C LYS A 53 -26.23 16.00 29.24
N ILE A 54 -25.71 15.49 28.13
CA ILE A 54 -25.19 16.31 27.01
C ILE A 54 -26.34 16.76 26.09
N VAL A 55 -27.32 15.90 25.85
CA VAL A 55 -28.49 16.19 25.00
C VAL A 55 -29.77 15.95 25.79
N LYS A 56 -30.75 16.81 25.56
CA LYS A 56 -32.08 16.72 26.16
C LYS A 56 -32.98 15.89 25.27
N LYS A 57 -34.13 15.45 25.83
CA LYS A 57 -35.20 14.82 25.05
C LYS A 57 -35.57 15.65 23.83
N GLY A 58 -35.64 15.01 22.68
CA GLY A 58 -35.92 15.68 21.39
C GLY A 58 -34.76 16.43 20.78
N GLU A 59 -33.55 16.30 21.34
CA GLU A 59 -32.32 16.83 20.78
C GLU A 59 -31.34 15.69 20.42
N ALA A 60 -30.54 15.90 19.38
CA ALA A 60 -29.47 14.96 19.01
C ALA A 60 -28.23 15.71 18.53
N ILE A 61 -27.04 15.06 18.65
CA ILE A 61 -25.79 15.54 18.10
C ILE A 61 -25.27 14.50 17.11
N ALA A 62 -25.03 14.91 15.87
CA ALA A 62 -24.43 14.06 14.84
C ALA A 62 -22.96 14.41 14.64
N SER A 63 -22.13 13.39 14.31
CA SER A 63 -20.74 13.62 13.95
C SER A 63 -20.61 14.60 12.77
N PRO A 64 -19.56 15.44 12.73
CA PRO A 64 -19.27 16.30 11.58
C PRO A 64 -19.15 15.49 10.28
N GLY A 65 -19.50 16.09 9.14
CA GLY A 65 -19.40 15.44 7.82
C GLY A 65 -20.52 14.45 7.48
N THR A 66 -21.47 14.19 8.37
CA THR A 66 -22.60 13.26 8.12
C THR A 66 -23.66 13.80 7.16
N GLY A 67 -23.66 15.12 6.91
CA GLY A 67 -24.65 15.84 6.09
C GLY A 67 -25.80 16.42 6.92
N LEU A 68 -25.78 16.27 8.24
CA LEU A 68 -26.69 16.94 9.18
C LEU A 68 -26.06 18.24 9.67
N LYS A 69 -26.89 19.26 9.85
CA LYS A 69 -26.50 20.59 10.32
C LYS A 69 -27.29 20.98 11.57
N LYS A 70 -26.73 21.87 12.38
CA LYS A 70 -27.41 22.49 13.52
C LYS A 70 -28.76 23.05 13.12
N GLY A 71 -29.80 22.77 13.90
CA GLY A 71 -31.19 23.20 13.65
C GLY A 71 -31.96 22.30 12.68
N ASP A 72 -31.33 21.27 12.10
CA ASP A 72 -32.06 20.28 11.30
C ASP A 72 -33.07 19.52 12.18
N LEU A 73 -34.31 19.47 11.74
CA LEU A 73 -35.33 18.59 12.28
C LEU A 73 -35.28 17.27 11.52
N VAL A 74 -35.01 16.19 12.21
CA VAL A 74 -34.87 14.84 11.64
C VAL A 74 -35.81 13.85 12.31
N ASP A 75 -36.33 12.91 11.54
CA ASP A 75 -37.04 11.76 12.08
C ASP A 75 -36.06 10.63 12.35
N ILE A 76 -36.11 10.07 13.56
CA ILE A 76 -35.27 8.94 14.00
C ILE A 76 -36.20 7.75 14.30
N SER A 77 -35.84 6.61 13.74
CA SER A 77 -36.49 5.33 13.96
C SER A 77 -35.46 4.19 14.00
N ASN A 78 -35.86 3.00 14.46
CA ASN A 78 -35.03 1.82 14.36
C ASN A 78 -34.73 1.52 12.88
N ALA A 79 -33.47 1.23 12.56
CA ALA A 79 -33.09 0.85 11.19
C ALA A 79 -33.63 -0.56 10.87
N PRO A 80 -34.03 -0.81 9.60
CA PRO A 80 -34.38 -2.15 9.16
C PRO A 80 -33.17 -3.10 9.23
N PRO A 81 -33.38 -4.43 9.38
CA PRO A 81 -32.32 -5.41 9.29
C PRO A 81 -31.58 -5.33 7.95
N LEU A 82 -30.26 -5.39 7.99
CA LEU A 82 -29.41 -5.39 6.79
C LEU A 82 -29.25 -6.83 6.27
N LYS A 83 -29.44 -7.01 4.96
CA LYS A 83 -29.20 -8.30 4.30
C LYS A 83 -27.72 -8.71 4.34
N SER A 84 -26.82 -7.74 4.24
CA SER A 84 -25.37 -7.94 4.35
C SER A 84 -24.93 -8.65 5.63
N ILE A 85 -25.63 -8.44 6.76
CA ILE A 85 -25.32 -9.14 8.01
C ILE A 85 -25.57 -10.65 7.89
N ASN A 86 -26.65 -11.05 7.22
CA ASN A 86 -26.92 -12.47 6.98
C ASN A 86 -25.88 -13.07 6.03
N ALA A 87 -25.46 -12.34 5.00
CA ALA A 87 -24.40 -12.75 4.10
C ALA A 87 -23.05 -12.88 4.83
N ILE A 88 -22.70 -11.95 5.73
CA ILE A 88 -21.50 -12.05 6.56
C ILE A 88 -21.56 -13.29 7.47
N LYS A 89 -22.71 -13.56 8.12
CA LYS A 89 -22.91 -14.78 8.94
C LYS A 89 -22.72 -16.04 8.11
N LYS A 90 -23.32 -16.07 6.90
CA LYS A 90 -23.20 -17.18 5.96
C LYS A 90 -21.72 -17.45 5.63
N LYS A 91 -20.93 -16.39 5.36
CA LYS A 91 -19.47 -16.55 5.12
C LYS A 91 -18.73 -17.05 6.35
N ILE A 92 -19.05 -16.59 7.55
CA ILE A 92 -18.45 -17.06 8.80
C ILE A 92 -18.67 -18.57 9.01
N TYR A 93 -19.81 -19.11 8.54
CA TYR A 93 -20.08 -20.55 8.57
C TYR A 93 -19.47 -21.33 7.41
N GLY A 94 -18.66 -20.68 6.55
CA GLY A 94 -17.94 -21.35 5.45
C GLY A 94 -18.77 -21.54 4.19
N GLU A 95 -19.94 -20.90 4.10
CA GLU A 95 -20.79 -20.99 2.93
C GLU A 95 -20.34 -19.99 1.84
N LYS A 96 -20.53 -20.38 0.57
CA LYS A 96 -20.26 -19.53 -0.57
C LYS A 96 -21.29 -18.40 -0.68
N LEU A 97 -20.81 -17.18 -0.97
CA LEU A 97 -21.65 -16.00 -1.21
C LEU A 97 -22.06 -15.90 -2.66
N THR A 98 -23.29 -15.50 -2.92
CA THR A 98 -23.76 -15.10 -4.25
C THR A 98 -23.29 -13.68 -4.59
N SER A 99 -23.30 -13.32 -5.89
CA SER A 99 -22.96 -11.96 -6.34
C SER A 99 -23.85 -10.88 -5.71
N ASP A 100 -25.14 -11.17 -5.49
CA ASP A 100 -26.06 -10.23 -4.84
C ASP A 100 -25.73 -10.05 -3.34
N GLU A 101 -25.38 -11.12 -2.63
CA GLU A 101 -24.95 -11.05 -1.22
C GLU A 101 -23.65 -10.26 -1.08
N ILE A 102 -22.70 -10.44 -2.00
CA ILE A 102 -21.46 -9.66 -2.05
C ILE A 102 -21.76 -8.18 -2.33
N LYS A 103 -22.64 -7.91 -3.28
CA LYS A 103 -23.06 -6.54 -3.60
C LYS A 103 -23.74 -5.86 -2.41
N ASP A 104 -24.58 -6.56 -1.67
CA ASP A 104 -25.19 -6.05 -0.43
C ASP A 104 -24.10 -5.70 0.60
N ILE A 105 -23.11 -6.56 0.82
CA ILE A 105 -21.99 -6.31 1.74
C ILE A 105 -21.19 -5.08 1.29
N ILE A 106 -20.74 -5.03 0.03
CA ILE A 106 -19.93 -3.92 -0.50
C ILE A 106 -20.71 -2.60 -0.45
N THR A 107 -21.99 -2.62 -0.80
CA THR A 107 -22.86 -1.44 -0.73
C THR A 107 -23.01 -0.93 0.71
N ASP A 108 -23.19 -1.82 1.68
CA ASP A 108 -23.31 -1.44 3.09
C ASP A 108 -21.98 -0.98 3.69
N ILE A 109 -20.82 -1.51 3.21
CA ILE A 109 -19.51 -0.97 3.54
C ILE A 109 -19.36 0.47 3.03
N VAL A 110 -19.67 0.71 1.75
CA VAL A 110 -19.57 2.05 1.14
C VAL A 110 -20.50 3.03 1.83
N ASN A 111 -21.71 2.59 2.14
CA ASN A 111 -22.71 3.39 2.85
C ASN A 111 -22.47 3.49 4.37
N GLU A 112 -21.39 2.91 4.91
CA GLU A 112 -21.06 2.91 6.35
C GLU A 112 -22.20 2.40 7.23
N ASN A 113 -22.97 1.46 6.73
CA ASN A 113 -24.07 0.82 7.45
C ASN A 113 -23.59 -0.32 8.36
N LEU A 114 -22.36 -0.84 8.15
CA LEU A 114 -21.73 -1.87 8.97
C LEU A 114 -20.87 -1.25 10.07
N SER A 115 -20.95 -1.81 11.27
CA SER A 115 -20.04 -1.47 12.37
C SER A 115 -18.64 -2.07 12.14
N ASN A 116 -17.63 -1.53 12.84
CA ASN A 116 -16.28 -2.09 12.80
C ASN A 116 -16.26 -3.57 13.26
N ILE A 117 -17.17 -3.99 14.16
CA ILE A 117 -17.28 -5.39 14.61
C ILE A 117 -17.69 -6.30 13.45
N GLU A 118 -18.70 -5.91 12.70
CA GLU A 118 -19.21 -6.70 11.57
C GLU A 118 -18.22 -6.71 10.41
N LEU A 119 -17.58 -5.58 10.14
CA LEU A 119 -16.57 -5.48 9.12
C LEU A 119 -15.32 -6.30 9.49
N SER A 120 -14.88 -6.27 10.77
CA SER A 120 -13.80 -7.13 11.26
C SER A 120 -14.16 -8.62 11.15
N SER A 121 -15.42 -8.99 11.45
CA SER A 121 -15.88 -10.37 11.30
C SER A 121 -15.84 -10.83 9.85
N TYR A 122 -16.24 -9.98 8.91
CA TYR A 122 -16.16 -10.27 7.47
C TYR A 122 -14.72 -10.45 7.00
N VAL A 123 -13.83 -9.50 7.35
CA VAL A 123 -12.40 -9.57 6.99
C VAL A 123 -11.74 -10.81 7.58
N THR A 124 -12.06 -11.15 8.85
CA THR A 124 -11.53 -12.36 9.50
C THR A 124 -12.05 -13.63 8.82
N ALA A 125 -13.33 -13.67 8.42
CA ALA A 125 -13.87 -14.80 7.68
C ALA A 125 -13.16 -14.99 6.33
N ILE A 126 -12.89 -13.92 5.59
CA ILE A 126 -12.10 -13.98 4.33
C ILE A 126 -10.67 -14.45 4.60
N GLN A 127 -10.03 -13.99 5.68
CA GLN A 127 -8.66 -14.41 6.04
C GLN A 127 -8.56 -15.92 6.30
N THR A 128 -9.59 -16.51 6.91
CA THR A 128 -9.56 -17.92 7.35
C THR A 128 -10.14 -18.88 6.33
N LEU A 129 -11.15 -18.47 5.59
CA LEU A 129 -11.95 -19.32 4.70
C LEU A 129 -11.72 -19.04 3.22
N ASP A 130 -11.00 -17.92 2.91
CA ASP A 130 -10.75 -17.40 1.56
C ASP A 130 -12.07 -17.05 0.81
N LEU A 131 -11.94 -16.54 -0.40
CA LEU A 131 -13.01 -16.37 -1.38
C LEU A 131 -12.67 -17.19 -2.61
N ASP A 132 -13.65 -17.85 -3.23
CA ASP A 132 -13.42 -18.49 -4.51
C ASP A 132 -13.33 -17.46 -5.68
N ASP A 133 -13.04 -17.93 -6.87
CA ASP A 133 -12.84 -17.06 -8.03
C ASP A 133 -14.13 -16.30 -8.44
N ASP A 134 -15.34 -16.87 -8.20
CA ASP A 134 -16.61 -16.18 -8.47
C ASP A 134 -16.87 -15.11 -7.43
N GLU A 135 -16.61 -15.41 -6.14
CA GLU A 135 -16.71 -14.44 -5.04
C GLU A 135 -15.74 -13.26 -5.23
N ILE A 136 -14.49 -13.51 -5.66
CA ILE A 136 -13.52 -12.45 -5.97
C ILE A 136 -14.01 -11.59 -7.13
N THR A 137 -14.49 -12.23 -8.22
CA THR A 137 -15.02 -11.50 -9.38
C THR A 137 -16.21 -10.63 -8.99
N GLY A 138 -17.16 -11.18 -8.23
CA GLY A 138 -18.31 -10.42 -7.71
C GLY A 138 -17.89 -9.27 -6.77
N THR A 139 -16.85 -9.46 -5.98
CA THR A 139 -16.28 -8.41 -5.11
C THR A 139 -15.70 -7.27 -5.94
N ILE A 140 -14.89 -7.59 -6.97
CA ILE A 140 -14.32 -6.59 -7.88
C ILE A 140 -15.41 -5.79 -8.58
N GLU A 141 -16.40 -6.47 -9.17
CA GLU A 141 -17.50 -5.82 -9.88
C GLU A 141 -18.32 -4.91 -8.96
N SER A 142 -18.59 -5.36 -7.75
CA SER A 142 -19.30 -4.58 -6.75
C SER A 142 -18.49 -3.37 -6.29
N MET A 143 -17.18 -3.49 -6.08
CA MET A 143 -16.29 -2.39 -5.74
C MET A 143 -16.23 -1.35 -6.86
N VAL A 144 -16.09 -1.76 -8.11
CA VAL A 144 -16.06 -0.87 -9.29
C VAL A 144 -17.40 -0.16 -9.46
N SER A 145 -18.52 -0.87 -9.33
CA SER A 145 -19.87 -0.28 -9.50
C SER A 145 -20.24 0.74 -8.43
N THR A 146 -19.57 0.72 -7.28
CA THR A 146 -19.80 1.65 -6.15
C THR A 146 -18.81 2.81 -6.13
N GLY A 147 -17.82 2.81 -7.00
CA GLY A 147 -16.80 3.85 -7.15
C GLY A 147 -16.94 4.63 -8.45
N GLU A 148 -15.94 5.44 -8.70
CA GLU A 148 -15.81 6.18 -9.96
C GLU A 148 -14.87 5.41 -10.92
N SER A 149 -14.97 5.68 -12.23
CA SER A 149 -14.12 5.03 -13.23
C SER A 149 -13.70 5.96 -14.35
N ILE A 150 -12.50 5.72 -14.89
CA ILE A 150 -11.95 6.43 -16.06
C ILE A 150 -12.05 5.49 -17.27
N LYS A 151 -12.34 6.08 -18.44
CA LYS A 151 -12.25 5.38 -19.74
C LYS A 151 -11.30 6.13 -20.64
N PHE A 152 -10.44 5.37 -21.31
CA PHE A 152 -9.56 5.84 -22.35
C PHE A 152 -10.02 5.29 -23.71
N ASP A 153 -9.74 6.02 -24.79
CA ASP A 153 -10.08 5.61 -26.17
C ASP A 153 -8.91 4.92 -26.85
N TYR A 154 -7.90 4.52 -26.08
CA TYR A 154 -6.68 3.85 -26.49
C TYR A 154 -6.25 2.85 -25.41
N GLU A 155 -5.42 1.90 -25.77
CA GLU A 155 -4.89 0.89 -24.86
C GLU A 155 -4.01 1.52 -23.78
N VAL A 156 -4.23 1.11 -22.52
CA VAL A 156 -3.50 1.61 -21.36
C VAL A 156 -2.90 0.47 -20.55
N TYR A 157 -1.70 0.73 -20.05
CA TYR A 157 -0.86 -0.23 -19.36
C TYR A 157 -0.62 0.22 -17.92
N ASP A 158 -0.41 -0.73 -17.02
CA ASP A 158 0.07 -0.40 -15.67
C ASP A 158 0.97 -1.50 -15.11
N VAL A 159 1.75 -1.16 -14.11
CA VAL A 159 2.57 -2.08 -13.33
C VAL A 159 2.23 -1.91 -11.85
N HIS A 160 2.00 -3.01 -11.14
CA HIS A 160 1.60 -2.96 -9.74
C HIS A 160 2.37 -3.97 -8.90
N SER A 161 2.94 -3.55 -7.77
CA SER A 161 3.53 -4.47 -6.80
C SER A 161 2.54 -4.78 -5.69
N ILE A 162 2.45 -6.03 -5.26
CA ILE A 162 1.69 -6.40 -4.06
C ILE A 162 2.31 -5.85 -2.76
N GLY A 163 3.51 -5.27 -2.85
CA GLY A 163 4.19 -4.61 -1.72
C GLY A 163 4.93 -5.59 -0.79
N GLY A 164 5.17 -5.16 0.46
CA GLY A 164 5.81 -5.97 1.49
C GLY A 164 7.34 -5.89 1.54
N VAL A 165 7.99 -5.15 0.63
CA VAL A 165 9.44 -4.95 0.62
C VAL A 165 9.76 -3.45 0.66
N PRO A 166 10.61 -2.98 1.60
CA PRO A 166 10.97 -1.57 1.70
C PRO A 166 11.79 -1.09 0.50
N GLY A 167 11.63 0.17 0.14
CA GLY A 167 12.37 0.81 -0.93
C GLY A 167 11.98 0.36 -2.35
N ASN A 168 10.82 -0.25 -2.54
CA ASN A 168 10.38 -0.78 -3.83
C ASN A 168 9.82 0.31 -4.75
N LYS A 169 10.66 1.27 -5.09
CA LYS A 169 10.36 2.49 -5.87
C LYS A 169 10.50 2.33 -7.40
N TYR A 170 10.58 1.11 -7.89
CA TYR A 170 10.81 0.83 -9.33
C TYR A 170 9.85 1.61 -10.25
N ALA A 171 8.62 1.88 -9.82
CA ALA A 171 7.61 2.56 -10.63
C ALA A 171 8.06 3.96 -11.10
N LEU A 172 8.87 4.68 -10.30
CA LEU A 172 9.42 5.99 -10.70
C LEU A 172 10.47 5.88 -11.83
N ILE A 173 10.92 4.67 -12.15
CA ILE A 173 11.87 4.40 -13.23
C ILE A 173 11.16 3.67 -14.38
N THR A 174 10.38 2.64 -14.06
CA THR A 174 9.67 1.80 -15.03
C THR A 174 8.61 2.60 -15.80
N VAL A 175 7.77 3.38 -15.10
CA VAL A 175 6.70 4.16 -15.76
C VAL A 175 7.26 5.18 -16.77
N PRO A 176 8.27 5.99 -16.45
CA PRO A 176 8.89 6.87 -17.44
C PRO A 176 9.55 6.15 -18.62
N ILE A 177 10.14 4.96 -18.41
CA ILE A 177 10.67 4.13 -19.50
C ILE A 177 9.56 3.71 -20.45
N LEU A 178 8.45 3.20 -19.93
CA LEU A 178 7.30 2.76 -20.71
C LEU A 178 6.67 3.94 -21.47
N ALA A 179 6.48 5.07 -20.79
CA ALA A 179 5.92 6.27 -21.42
C ALA A 179 6.85 6.87 -22.48
N ALA A 180 8.18 6.84 -22.27
CA ALA A 180 9.17 7.26 -23.26
C ALA A 180 9.24 6.33 -24.49
N ALA A 181 8.82 5.05 -24.31
CA ALA A 181 8.65 4.11 -25.42
C ALA A 181 7.33 4.32 -26.18
N GLY A 182 6.41 5.15 -25.68
CA GLY A 182 5.12 5.46 -26.32
C GLY A 182 3.89 4.79 -25.67
N LEU A 183 4.05 4.01 -24.62
CA LEU A 183 2.92 3.43 -23.91
C LEU A 183 2.17 4.49 -23.08
N ARG A 184 0.88 4.27 -22.89
CA ARG A 184 0.03 5.09 -22.02
C ARG A 184 -0.12 4.41 -20.65
N VAL A 185 0.38 5.08 -19.58
CA VAL A 185 0.49 4.48 -18.25
C VAL A 185 -0.16 5.38 -17.17
N PRO A 186 -1.48 5.30 -16.96
CA PRO A 186 -2.17 6.01 -15.87
C PRO A 186 -1.92 5.32 -14.53
N LYS A 187 -0.67 5.38 -14.04
CA LYS A 187 -0.23 4.68 -12.83
C LYS A 187 -0.94 5.21 -11.59
N THR A 188 -1.81 4.39 -11.01
CA THR A 188 -2.36 4.62 -9.67
C THR A 188 -1.63 3.79 -8.63
N SER A 189 -1.39 4.34 -7.45
CA SER A 189 -0.70 3.69 -6.35
C SER A 189 -1.30 4.04 -4.99
N SER A 190 -0.97 3.26 -3.96
CA SER A 190 -1.33 3.57 -2.58
C SER A 190 -0.27 4.44 -1.90
N ARG A 191 -0.65 5.06 -0.79
CA ARG A 191 0.28 5.50 0.24
C ARG A 191 0.80 4.29 1.02
N ALA A 192 1.78 4.50 1.90
CA ALA A 192 2.36 3.42 2.69
C ALA A 192 1.31 2.70 3.56
N ILE A 193 1.16 1.40 3.32
CA ILE A 193 0.33 0.49 4.13
C ILE A 193 1.25 -0.43 4.93
N SER A 194 2.03 -1.25 4.26
CA SER A 194 2.95 -2.23 4.85
C SER A 194 4.44 -1.85 4.76
N SER A 195 4.78 -0.73 4.11
CA SER A 195 6.15 -0.22 3.95
C SER A 195 6.36 1.14 4.65
N ALA A 196 7.56 1.69 4.58
CA ALA A 196 7.89 3.04 5.08
C ALA A 196 7.47 4.16 4.11
N ALA A 197 7.29 3.84 2.82
CA ALA A 197 6.76 4.73 1.80
C ALA A 197 6.02 3.92 0.75
N GLY A 198 4.88 4.43 0.26
CA GLY A 198 4.22 3.98 -0.95
C GLY A 198 4.68 4.82 -2.15
N THR A 199 4.43 4.34 -3.37
CA THR A 199 4.80 5.10 -4.59
C THR A 199 4.18 6.50 -4.60
N ALA A 200 2.94 6.65 -4.10
CA ALA A 200 2.31 7.97 -3.97
C ALA A 200 3.06 8.88 -2.98
N ASP A 201 3.55 8.34 -1.85
CA ASP A 201 4.34 9.13 -0.89
C ASP A 201 5.66 9.60 -1.46
N VAL A 202 6.30 8.77 -2.30
CA VAL A 202 7.55 9.08 -2.98
C VAL A 202 7.32 10.14 -4.06
N MET A 203 6.30 9.96 -4.91
CA MET A 203 5.97 10.91 -5.96
C MET A 203 5.51 12.26 -5.40
N GLU A 204 4.85 12.28 -4.24
CA GLU A 204 4.41 13.51 -3.56
C GLU A 204 5.57 14.42 -3.13
N VAL A 205 6.79 13.90 -3.02
CA VAL A 205 8.00 14.73 -2.84
C VAL A 205 8.24 15.61 -4.06
N LEU A 206 7.95 15.10 -5.26
CA LEU A 206 8.26 15.70 -6.56
C LEU A 206 7.09 16.53 -7.13
N ALA A 207 5.85 16.04 -6.99
CA ALA A 207 4.66 16.64 -7.59
C ALA A 207 3.39 16.36 -6.78
N ARG A 208 2.26 16.90 -7.24
CA ARG A 208 0.94 16.55 -6.72
C ARG A 208 0.59 15.11 -7.09
N VAL A 209 -0.11 14.41 -6.19
CA VAL A 209 -0.58 13.03 -6.38
C VAL A 209 -2.10 12.89 -6.25
N ASP A 210 -2.78 13.94 -5.80
CA ASP A 210 -4.22 14.03 -5.56
C ASP A 210 -4.95 14.66 -6.75
N LEU A 211 -4.77 14.11 -7.95
CA LEU A 211 -5.40 14.57 -9.17
C LEU A 211 -6.82 14.03 -9.29
N SER A 212 -7.73 14.83 -9.90
CA SER A 212 -9.05 14.34 -10.32
C SER A 212 -8.93 13.40 -11.53
N MET A 213 -10.02 12.70 -11.86
CA MET A 213 -10.04 11.81 -13.03
C MET A 213 -9.83 12.56 -14.34
N GLU A 214 -10.40 13.76 -14.47
CA GLU A 214 -10.21 14.62 -15.63
C GLU A 214 -8.77 15.14 -15.73
N GLU A 215 -8.15 15.45 -14.59
CA GLU A 215 -6.74 15.83 -14.54
C GLU A 215 -5.85 14.66 -14.97
N ILE A 216 -6.11 13.44 -14.49
CA ILE A 216 -5.36 12.24 -14.90
C ILE A 216 -5.47 12.02 -16.40
N LYS A 217 -6.69 12.05 -16.96
CA LYS A 217 -6.89 11.87 -18.41
C LYS A 217 -6.11 12.91 -19.19
N ARG A 218 -6.20 14.19 -18.83
CA ARG A 218 -5.45 15.26 -19.47
C ARG A 218 -3.93 15.05 -19.41
N VAL A 219 -3.39 14.65 -18.27
CA VAL A 219 -1.95 14.41 -18.11
C VAL A 219 -1.52 13.20 -18.95
N VAL A 220 -2.25 12.09 -18.92
CA VAL A 220 -1.94 10.90 -19.75
C VAL A 220 -2.03 11.24 -21.23
N ASP A 221 -3.04 12.00 -21.67
CA ASP A 221 -3.18 12.45 -23.06
C ASP A 221 -1.98 13.30 -23.50
N SER A 222 -1.48 14.17 -22.62
CA SER A 222 -0.40 15.12 -22.94
C SER A 222 1.00 14.53 -22.87
N VAL A 223 1.33 13.79 -21.79
CA VAL A 223 2.71 13.32 -21.54
C VAL A 223 2.86 11.79 -21.50
N GLY A 224 1.75 11.05 -21.64
CA GLY A 224 1.76 9.60 -21.75
C GLY A 224 1.61 8.85 -20.43
N ALA A 225 1.84 9.47 -19.28
CA ALA A 225 1.73 8.77 -18.01
C ALA A 225 1.39 9.69 -16.84
N THR A 226 0.94 9.07 -15.73
CA THR A 226 0.80 9.70 -14.41
C THR A 226 1.37 8.79 -13.32
N LEU A 227 1.68 9.37 -12.16
CA LEU A 227 1.96 8.64 -10.91
C LEU A 227 1.14 9.27 -9.79
N VAL A 228 -0.04 8.74 -9.49
CA VAL A 228 -1.02 9.37 -8.61
C VAL A 228 -1.45 8.47 -7.44
N TRP A 229 -2.05 9.08 -6.43
CA TRP A 229 -2.65 8.38 -5.33
C TRP A 229 -4.08 7.92 -5.67
N GLY A 230 -4.28 6.61 -5.77
CA GLY A 230 -5.59 6.03 -6.09
C GLY A 230 -6.68 6.26 -5.04
N GLY A 231 -6.30 6.48 -3.76
CA GLY A 231 -7.26 6.76 -2.70
C GLY A 231 -7.91 8.16 -2.78
N ALA A 232 -7.35 9.10 -3.56
CA ALA A 232 -7.99 10.39 -3.82
C ALA A 232 -9.14 10.28 -4.84
N LEU A 233 -9.20 9.19 -5.60
CA LEU A 233 -10.04 9.03 -6.77
C LEU A 233 -11.39 8.34 -6.51
N ASN A 234 -11.63 7.91 -5.28
CA ASN A 234 -12.84 7.14 -4.94
C ASN A 234 -13.10 5.94 -5.88
N LEU A 235 -12.03 5.31 -6.40
CA LEU A 235 -12.10 4.20 -7.36
C LEU A 235 -12.74 2.93 -6.78
N ALA A 236 -12.48 2.66 -5.51
CA ALA A 236 -12.99 1.51 -4.78
C ALA A 236 -13.21 1.90 -3.31
N PRO A 237 -14.23 2.69 -2.99
CA PRO A 237 -14.43 3.24 -1.63
C PRO A 237 -14.63 2.18 -0.55
N ALA A 238 -15.12 0.99 -0.91
CA ALA A 238 -15.20 -0.15 0.00
C ALA A 238 -13.83 -0.64 0.43
N ASP A 239 -12.88 -0.70 -0.50
CA ASP A 239 -11.52 -1.20 -0.26
C ASP A 239 -10.77 -0.37 0.78
N ASP A 240 -10.85 0.97 0.69
CA ASP A 240 -10.20 1.85 1.65
C ASP A 240 -10.75 1.67 3.08
N LYS A 241 -12.03 1.29 3.22
CA LYS A 241 -12.66 1.00 4.51
C LYS A 241 -12.26 -0.38 5.03
N ILE A 242 -12.12 -1.36 4.16
CA ILE A 242 -11.63 -2.71 4.49
C ILE A 242 -10.18 -2.63 4.98
N ILE A 243 -9.30 -1.92 4.28
CA ILE A 243 -7.88 -1.72 4.65
C ILE A 243 -7.73 -1.09 6.05
N ARG A 244 -8.64 -0.19 6.45
CA ARG A 244 -8.61 0.41 7.80
C ARG A 244 -8.86 -0.62 8.91
N ILE A 245 -9.55 -1.72 8.62
CA ILE A 245 -9.76 -2.83 9.55
C ILE A 245 -8.59 -3.82 9.49
N GLU A 246 -8.08 -4.11 8.31
CA GLU A 246 -6.96 -5.03 8.11
C GLU A 246 -5.68 -4.55 8.81
N GLN A 247 -5.37 -3.27 8.67
CA GLN A 247 -4.12 -2.68 9.12
C GLN A 247 -3.88 -2.85 10.64
N PRO A 248 -4.80 -2.50 11.56
CA PRO A 248 -4.61 -2.70 13.00
C PRO A 248 -4.55 -4.17 13.40
N LEU A 249 -5.23 -5.05 12.67
CA LEU A 249 -5.27 -6.49 12.94
C LEU A 249 -4.07 -7.23 12.32
N GLY A 250 -3.30 -6.58 11.44
CA GLY A 250 -2.20 -7.22 10.70
C GLY A 250 -2.68 -8.32 9.76
N LEU A 251 -3.92 -8.22 9.24
CA LEU A 251 -4.50 -9.15 8.28
C LEU A 251 -4.17 -8.71 6.85
N ASP A 252 -4.03 -9.68 5.95
CA ASP A 252 -3.74 -9.45 4.52
C ASP A 252 -4.30 -10.63 3.68
N PRO A 253 -5.65 -10.81 3.64
CA PRO A 253 -6.27 -11.93 2.93
C PRO A 253 -5.92 -11.90 1.44
N GLN A 254 -5.44 -13.02 0.87
CA GLN A 254 -5.04 -13.06 -0.56
C GLN A 254 -6.19 -12.68 -1.50
N ALA A 255 -7.40 -13.15 -1.23
CA ALA A 255 -8.57 -12.76 -2.02
C ALA A 255 -8.83 -11.25 -2.00
N GLN A 256 -8.66 -10.60 -0.82
CA GLN A 256 -8.83 -9.16 -0.69
C GLN A 256 -7.72 -8.39 -1.40
N VAL A 257 -6.47 -8.87 -1.33
CA VAL A 257 -5.34 -8.27 -2.10
C VAL A 257 -5.65 -8.30 -3.60
N ILE A 258 -6.11 -9.43 -4.14
CA ILE A 258 -6.49 -9.57 -5.56
C ILE A 258 -7.64 -8.60 -5.88
N SER A 259 -8.71 -8.62 -5.09
CA SER A 259 -9.89 -7.76 -5.27
C SER A 259 -9.53 -6.29 -5.25
N SER A 260 -8.76 -5.85 -4.25
CA SER A 260 -8.29 -4.47 -4.09
C SER A 260 -7.48 -3.97 -5.28
N VAL A 261 -6.50 -4.76 -5.72
CA VAL A 261 -5.64 -4.40 -6.85
C VAL A 261 -6.46 -4.34 -8.14
N LEU A 262 -7.17 -5.42 -8.47
CA LEU A 262 -7.86 -5.53 -9.74
C LEU A 262 -9.08 -4.60 -9.85
N ALA A 263 -9.81 -4.33 -8.76
CA ALA A 263 -10.90 -3.36 -8.76
C ALA A 263 -10.40 -1.95 -9.13
N LYS A 264 -9.30 -1.50 -8.52
CA LYS A 264 -8.70 -0.19 -8.85
C LYS A 264 -8.19 -0.13 -10.29
N LYS A 265 -7.61 -1.23 -10.82
CA LYS A 265 -7.16 -1.28 -12.21
C LYS A 265 -8.31 -1.30 -13.20
N LYS A 266 -9.37 -2.04 -12.92
CA LYS A 266 -10.60 -2.02 -13.73
C LYS A 266 -11.26 -0.65 -13.71
N ALA A 267 -11.35 0.01 -12.54
CA ALA A 267 -11.89 1.36 -12.41
C ALA A 267 -11.03 2.42 -13.14
N THR A 268 -9.72 2.23 -13.25
CA THR A 268 -8.81 3.08 -14.05
C THR A 268 -8.74 2.68 -15.53
N GLY A 269 -9.55 1.72 -15.99
CA GLY A 269 -9.64 1.34 -17.41
C GLY A 269 -8.37 0.68 -17.95
N ILE A 270 -7.59 -0.01 -17.10
CA ILE A 270 -6.36 -0.69 -17.52
C ILE A 270 -6.68 -1.90 -18.38
N ASP A 271 -6.06 -2.00 -19.55
CA ASP A 271 -6.19 -3.14 -20.47
C ASP A 271 -5.13 -4.21 -20.21
N THR A 272 -3.87 -3.79 -19.98
CA THR A 272 -2.74 -4.70 -19.72
C THR A 272 -2.04 -4.33 -18.43
N LEU A 273 -1.91 -5.30 -17.51
CA LEU A 273 -1.39 -5.12 -16.16
C LEU A 273 -0.27 -6.11 -15.85
N LEU A 274 0.89 -5.60 -15.46
CA LEU A 274 1.97 -6.40 -14.88
C LEU A 274 1.92 -6.35 -13.36
N ILE A 275 1.79 -7.52 -12.71
CA ILE A 275 1.86 -7.65 -11.24
C ILE A 275 3.27 -8.07 -10.83
N ASP A 276 3.91 -7.25 -10.01
CA ASP A 276 5.16 -7.56 -9.31
C ASP A 276 4.86 -8.28 -8.00
N ILE A 277 5.35 -9.50 -7.84
CA ILE A 277 5.20 -10.36 -6.65
C ILE A 277 6.59 -10.52 -6.01
N PRO A 278 7.00 -9.63 -5.09
CA PRO A 278 8.25 -9.79 -4.36
C PRO A 278 8.17 -11.00 -3.43
N MET A 279 9.17 -11.88 -3.51
CA MET A 279 9.29 -13.11 -2.73
C MET A 279 10.53 -13.06 -1.83
N GLY A 280 10.36 -13.43 -0.55
CA GLY A 280 11.43 -13.49 0.43
C GLY A 280 10.90 -13.78 1.84
N ASP A 281 11.77 -14.18 2.77
CA ASP A 281 11.38 -14.64 4.11
C ASP A 281 10.52 -13.63 4.89
N GLU A 282 10.77 -12.35 4.71
CA GLU A 282 10.02 -11.26 5.36
C GLU A 282 9.11 -10.49 4.38
N ALA A 283 8.99 -10.93 3.12
CA ALA A 283 8.01 -10.41 2.17
C ALA A 283 6.60 -10.97 2.46
N LYS A 284 5.58 -10.45 1.77
CA LYS A 284 4.21 -10.99 1.85
C LYS A 284 4.12 -12.43 1.36
N VAL A 285 4.88 -12.77 0.34
CA VAL A 285 4.98 -14.11 -0.24
C VAL A 285 6.35 -14.68 0.07
N LYS A 286 6.39 -15.87 0.68
CA LYS A 286 7.63 -16.46 1.20
C LYS A 286 8.25 -17.48 0.26
N THR A 287 7.44 -18.23 -0.45
CA THR A 287 7.89 -19.37 -1.27
C THR A 287 7.50 -19.21 -2.74
N GLY A 288 8.29 -19.85 -3.64
CA GLY A 288 8.00 -19.86 -5.07
C GLY A 288 6.68 -20.59 -5.39
N PHE A 289 6.26 -21.53 -4.55
CA PHE A 289 4.97 -22.19 -4.70
C PHE A 289 3.81 -21.23 -4.43
N GLU A 290 3.85 -20.49 -3.31
CA GLU A 290 2.85 -19.46 -2.98
C GLU A 290 2.81 -18.36 -4.04
N ALA A 291 3.99 -17.92 -4.52
CA ALA A 291 4.09 -16.89 -5.55
C ALA A 291 3.43 -17.31 -6.87
N ARG A 292 3.68 -18.54 -7.33
CA ARG A 292 3.04 -19.08 -8.54
C ARG A 292 1.53 -19.23 -8.39
N LYS A 293 1.07 -19.78 -7.27
CA LYS A 293 -0.36 -19.91 -6.97
C LYS A 293 -1.08 -18.56 -6.99
N LEU A 294 -0.45 -17.55 -6.39
CA LEU A 294 -0.99 -16.18 -6.38
C LEU A 294 -1.00 -15.58 -7.80
N ALA A 295 0.09 -15.75 -8.56
CA ALA A 295 0.19 -15.28 -9.95
C ALA A 295 -0.89 -15.90 -10.85
N GLU A 296 -1.06 -17.23 -10.81
CA GLU A 296 -2.11 -17.92 -11.54
C GLU A 296 -3.50 -17.40 -11.20
N ARG A 297 -3.74 -17.08 -9.93
CA ARG A 297 -5.03 -16.55 -9.49
C ARG A 297 -5.26 -15.12 -10.01
N PHE A 298 -4.24 -14.25 -9.98
CA PHE A 298 -4.32 -12.92 -10.59
C PHE A 298 -4.63 -13.00 -12.10
N ILE A 299 -3.98 -13.90 -12.83
CA ILE A 299 -4.18 -14.09 -14.27
C ILE A 299 -5.63 -14.55 -14.54
N ARG A 300 -6.10 -15.60 -13.87
CA ARG A 300 -7.47 -16.12 -14.07
C ARG A 300 -8.55 -15.09 -13.74
N ILE A 301 -8.38 -14.34 -12.66
CA ILE A 301 -9.34 -13.30 -12.29
C ILE A 301 -9.26 -12.13 -13.28
N GLY A 302 -8.05 -11.76 -13.70
CA GLY A 302 -7.83 -10.73 -14.74
C GLY A 302 -8.61 -11.06 -16.03
N GLU A 303 -8.48 -12.28 -16.54
CA GLU A 303 -9.23 -12.75 -17.72
C GLU A 303 -10.75 -12.61 -17.53
N ARG A 304 -11.28 -13.01 -16.37
CA ARG A 304 -12.72 -12.93 -16.07
C ARG A 304 -13.26 -11.50 -16.07
N ILE A 305 -12.44 -10.54 -15.68
CA ILE A 305 -12.85 -9.11 -15.63
C ILE A 305 -12.39 -8.33 -16.86
N GLY A 306 -11.76 -8.98 -17.86
CA GLY A 306 -11.34 -8.36 -19.12
C GLY A 306 -10.08 -7.51 -19.01
N ILE A 307 -9.13 -7.86 -18.12
CA ILE A 307 -7.79 -7.28 -18.03
C ILE A 307 -6.77 -8.35 -18.41
N ASN A 308 -5.87 -8.05 -19.33
CA ASN A 308 -4.72 -8.91 -19.62
C ASN A 308 -3.70 -8.77 -18.48
N VAL A 309 -3.54 -9.82 -17.66
CA VAL A 309 -2.66 -9.79 -16.47
C VAL A 309 -1.48 -10.70 -16.68
N SER A 310 -0.28 -10.15 -16.50
CA SER A 310 0.98 -10.87 -16.37
C SER A 310 1.56 -10.69 -14.97
N CYS A 311 2.34 -11.65 -14.52
CA CYS A 311 2.96 -11.62 -13.19
C CYS A 311 4.47 -11.86 -13.28
N ALA A 312 5.23 -11.06 -12.54
CA ALA A 312 6.66 -11.24 -12.34
C ALA A 312 6.95 -11.57 -10.87
N ILE A 313 7.50 -12.76 -10.61
CA ILE A 313 7.99 -13.12 -9.27
C ILE A 313 9.40 -12.52 -9.15
N THR A 314 9.60 -11.63 -8.17
CA THR A 314 10.84 -10.87 -8.02
C THR A 314 11.49 -11.10 -6.67
N TYR A 315 12.78 -10.78 -6.56
CA TYR A 315 13.52 -10.93 -5.32
C TYR A 315 13.09 -9.88 -4.28
N GLY A 316 12.72 -10.34 -3.09
CA GLY A 316 12.24 -9.51 -1.98
C GLY A 316 12.96 -9.81 -0.64
N GLY A 317 14.12 -10.52 -0.65
CA GLY A 317 14.83 -10.94 0.56
C GLY A 317 15.58 -9.82 1.30
N GLN A 318 15.67 -8.63 0.73
CA GLN A 318 16.21 -7.42 1.35
C GLN A 318 15.61 -6.17 0.71
N PRO A 319 15.82 -4.95 1.25
CA PRO A 319 15.33 -3.72 0.63
C PRO A 319 15.72 -3.58 -0.84
N ILE A 320 14.81 -3.09 -1.70
CA ILE A 320 15.12 -2.81 -3.11
C ILE A 320 15.79 -1.44 -3.21
N GLY A 321 16.96 -1.40 -3.88
CA GLY A 321 17.78 -0.19 -3.81
C GLY A 321 18.44 -0.03 -2.44
N ARG A 322 18.83 1.20 -2.12
CA ARG A 322 19.49 1.57 -0.86
C ARG A 322 18.66 2.53 -0.02
N ALA A 323 17.74 3.23 -0.60
CA ALA A 323 16.91 4.24 0.05
C ALA A 323 15.57 3.65 0.54
N VAL A 324 15.17 4.01 1.76
CA VAL A 324 13.90 3.67 2.38
C VAL A 324 13.33 4.91 3.05
N GLY A 325 12.16 5.37 2.59
CA GLY A 325 11.50 6.61 3.02
C GLY A 325 11.32 7.60 1.87
N PRO A 326 10.28 8.47 1.90
CA PRO A 326 9.80 9.18 0.70
C PRO A 326 10.87 9.99 -0.04
N ALA A 327 11.56 10.91 0.62
CA ALA A 327 12.56 11.78 -0.02
C ALA A 327 13.80 10.99 -0.46
N LEU A 328 14.27 10.06 0.37
CA LEU A 328 15.40 9.21 0.03
C LEU A 328 15.10 8.34 -1.19
N GLU A 329 13.90 7.75 -1.27
CA GLU A 329 13.46 6.94 -2.41
C GLU A 329 13.31 7.77 -3.68
N ALA A 330 12.75 8.99 -3.59
CA ALA A 330 12.67 9.91 -4.72
C ALA A 330 14.06 10.32 -5.21
N GLN A 331 14.98 10.61 -4.28
CA GLN A 331 16.36 10.93 -4.59
C GLN A 331 17.06 9.78 -5.32
N GLU A 332 16.94 8.54 -4.83
CA GLU A 332 17.58 7.38 -5.47
C GLU A 332 16.98 7.09 -6.85
N ALA A 333 15.66 7.25 -7.03
CA ALA A 333 15.01 7.11 -8.34
C ALA A 333 15.53 8.15 -9.35
N LEU A 334 15.63 9.44 -8.95
CA LEU A 334 16.20 10.49 -9.81
C LEU A 334 17.68 10.22 -10.12
N ARG A 335 18.50 9.80 -9.14
CA ARG A 335 19.91 9.41 -9.37
C ARG A 335 20.03 8.30 -10.41
N ALA A 336 19.13 7.31 -10.35
CA ALA A 336 19.08 6.23 -11.33
C ALA A 336 18.79 6.76 -12.75
N LEU A 337 17.83 7.67 -12.88
CA LEU A 337 17.47 8.28 -14.17
C LEU A 337 18.52 9.28 -14.67
N GLU A 338 19.31 9.87 -13.78
CA GLU A 338 20.46 10.75 -14.09
C GLU A 338 21.71 9.97 -14.50
N GLY A 339 21.68 8.63 -14.47
CA GLY A 339 22.87 7.79 -14.73
C GLY A 339 23.93 7.86 -13.63
N LYS A 340 23.61 8.44 -12.45
CA LYS A 340 24.50 8.45 -11.28
C LYS A 340 24.57 7.06 -10.65
N GLN A 341 25.63 6.80 -9.88
CA GLN A 341 25.79 5.55 -9.20
C GLN A 341 24.64 5.28 -8.21
N THR A 342 23.94 4.15 -8.40
CA THR A 342 22.83 3.69 -7.58
C THR A 342 22.93 2.17 -7.38
N SER A 343 21.95 1.57 -6.68
CA SER A 343 21.90 0.13 -6.50
C SER A 343 21.53 -0.60 -7.80
N ASN A 344 22.35 -1.58 -8.19
CA ASN A 344 22.03 -2.46 -9.32
C ASN A 344 20.69 -3.16 -9.17
N SER A 345 20.27 -3.54 -7.96
CA SER A 345 18.98 -4.23 -7.72
C SER A 345 17.79 -3.38 -8.15
N LEU A 346 17.82 -2.06 -7.93
CA LEU A 346 16.76 -1.15 -8.36
C LEU A 346 16.71 -1.03 -9.89
N ILE A 347 17.87 -0.79 -10.52
CA ILE A 347 17.97 -0.64 -11.98
C ILE A 347 17.53 -1.92 -12.69
N VAL A 348 18.09 -3.07 -12.27
CA VAL A 348 17.80 -4.36 -12.89
C VAL A 348 16.30 -4.67 -12.78
N LYS A 349 15.72 -4.56 -11.58
CA LYS A 349 14.30 -4.80 -11.39
C LYS A 349 13.44 -3.88 -12.27
N SER A 350 13.77 -2.59 -12.33
CA SER A 350 13.01 -1.62 -13.14
C SER A 350 13.06 -1.95 -14.63
N LEU A 351 14.23 -2.33 -15.15
CA LEU A 351 14.40 -2.72 -16.55
C LEU A 351 13.70 -4.04 -16.89
N GLU A 352 13.77 -5.03 -16.00
CA GLU A 352 13.11 -6.33 -16.16
C GLU A 352 11.58 -6.17 -16.21
N LEU A 353 11.00 -5.37 -15.30
CA LEU A 353 9.56 -5.12 -15.30
C LEU A 353 9.13 -4.30 -16.53
N ALA A 354 9.92 -3.30 -16.95
CA ALA A 354 9.65 -2.56 -18.18
C ALA A 354 9.70 -3.47 -19.41
N SER A 355 10.68 -4.39 -19.45
CA SER A 355 10.88 -5.28 -20.60
C SER A 355 9.66 -6.16 -20.87
N ILE A 356 9.01 -6.67 -19.84
CA ILE A 356 7.82 -7.52 -19.98
C ILE A 356 6.71 -6.74 -20.69
N LEU A 357 6.37 -5.54 -20.25
CA LEU A 357 5.32 -4.74 -20.89
C LEU A 357 5.71 -4.23 -22.28
N LEU A 358 6.99 -3.93 -22.54
CA LEU A 358 7.47 -3.57 -23.87
C LEU A 358 7.34 -4.72 -24.87
N GLU A 359 7.55 -5.95 -24.43
CA GLU A 359 7.37 -7.14 -25.24
C GLU A 359 5.88 -7.49 -25.44
N GLU A 360 5.07 -7.42 -24.40
CA GLU A 360 3.63 -7.67 -24.47
C GLU A 360 2.88 -6.64 -25.33
N SER A 361 3.33 -5.39 -25.31
CA SER A 361 2.75 -4.35 -26.19
C SER A 361 3.19 -4.43 -27.67
N GLY A 362 4.12 -5.33 -27.99
CA GLY A 362 4.67 -5.45 -29.34
C GLY A 362 5.68 -4.35 -29.74
N LEU A 363 6.03 -3.44 -28.83
CA LEU A 363 7.07 -2.43 -29.06
C LEU A 363 8.48 -3.00 -29.14
N SER A 364 8.65 -4.21 -28.59
CA SER A 364 9.89 -4.97 -28.67
C SER A 364 9.61 -6.43 -28.98
N GLU A 365 10.50 -7.05 -29.74
CA GLU A 365 10.49 -8.49 -29.94
C GLU A 365 10.75 -9.21 -28.61
N LYS A 366 10.18 -10.40 -28.46
CA LYS A 366 10.37 -11.25 -27.27
C LYS A 366 11.86 -11.49 -26.99
N GLY A 367 12.28 -11.21 -25.75
CA GLY A 367 13.65 -11.32 -25.29
C GLY A 367 14.52 -10.07 -25.57
N LYS A 368 14.02 -9.05 -26.26
CA LYS A 368 14.73 -7.79 -26.54
C LYS A 368 14.21 -6.58 -25.76
N GLY A 369 13.11 -6.73 -25.01
CA GLY A 369 12.51 -5.64 -24.24
C GLY A 369 13.46 -5.00 -23.24
N LYS A 370 14.33 -5.78 -22.62
CA LYS A 370 15.34 -5.28 -21.67
C LYS A 370 16.39 -4.37 -22.32
N ASP A 371 16.80 -4.68 -23.56
CA ASP A 371 17.75 -3.86 -24.28
C ASP A 371 17.12 -2.53 -24.72
N LEU A 372 15.84 -2.55 -25.13
CA LEU A 372 15.08 -1.34 -25.42
C LEU A 372 14.93 -0.49 -24.15
N ALA A 373 14.51 -1.08 -23.02
CA ALA A 373 14.38 -0.37 -21.74
C ALA A 373 15.72 0.26 -21.30
N ARG A 374 16.83 -0.49 -21.44
CA ARG A 374 18.17 0.00 -21.14
C ARG A 374 18.59 1.17 -22.04
N SER A 375 18.31 1.07 -23.32
CA SER A 375 18.59 2.15 -24.29
C SER A 375 17.83 3.43 -23.94
N ILE A 376 16.54 3.32 -23.59
CA ILE A 376 15.73 4.47 -23.17
C ILE A 376 16.27 5.09 -21.88
N LEU A 377 16.67 4.28 -20.90
CA LEU A 377 17.28 4.77 -19.66
C LEU A 377 18.62 5.46 -19.94
N ALA A 378 19.50 4.81 -20.69
CA ALA A 378 20.86 5.31 -20.98
C ALA A 378 20.86 6.58 -21.83
N SER A 379 19.88 6.77 -22.73
CA SER A 379 19.74 7.97 -23.54
C SER A 379 19.21 9.19 -22.78
N GLY A 380 18.76 9.04 -21.54
CA GLY A 380 18.14 10.12 -20.75
C GLY A 380 16.66 10.35 -21.02
N LYS A 381 16.06 9.71 -22.03
CA LYS A 381 14.63 9.87 -22.39
C LYS A 381 13.69 9.54 -21.24
N ALA A 382 14.01 8.54 -20.42
CA ALA A 382 13.22 8.20 -19.25
C ALA A 382 13.25 9.33 -18.19
N ARG A 383 14.40 10.00 -18.01
CA ARG A 383 14.52 11.16 -17.12
C ARG A 383 13.69 12.34 -17.64
N GLU A 384 13.84 12.68 -18.92
CA GLU A 384 13.04 13.74 -19.55
C GLU A 384 11.55 13.47 -19.37
N LYS A 385 11.11 12.23 -19.61
CA LYS A 385 9.72 11.82 -19.45
C LYS A 385 9.23 11.93 -17.98
N LEU A 386 10.05 11.58 -16.99
CA LEU A 386 9.66 11.78 -15.58
C LEU A 386 9.50 13.28 -15.27
N LEU A 387 10.38 14.15 -15.78
CA LEU A 387 10.27 15.59 -15.57
C LEU A 387 9.01 16.18 -16.25
N GLU A 388 8.63 15.68 -17.44
CA GLU A 388 7.37 16.05 -18.09
C GLU A 388 6.16 15.65 -17.21
N ILE A 389 6.16 14.41 -16.66
CA ILE A 389 5.11 13.94 -15.75
C ILE A 389 5.06 14.80 -14.49
N ILE A 390 6.22 15.09 -13.87
CA ILE A 390 6.32 15.96 -12.68
C ILE A 390 5.73 17.34 -13.00
N SER A 391 6.12 17.96 -14.11
CA SER A 391 5.62 19.26 -14.52
C SER A 391 4.11 19.25 -14.76
N ALA A 392 3.59 18.25 -15.49
CA ALA A 392 2.16 18.11 -15.78
C ALA A 392 1.31 17.85 -14.53
N GLN A 393 1.90 17.27 -13.48
CA GLN A 393 1.27 17.05 -12.16
C GLN A 393 1.48 18.22 -11.18
N GLY A 394 1.90 19.41 -11.63
CA GLY A 394 2.15 20.57 -10.77
C GLY A 394 3.41 20.41 -9.93
N GLY A 395 4.53 20.21 -10.61
CA GLY A 395 5.84 19.94 -10.03
C GLY A 395 6.28 20.97 -8.99
N LYS A 396 7.08 20.52 -8.03
CA LYS A 396 7.56 21.31 -6.88
C LYS A 396 8.93 21.96 -7.11
N GLY A 397 9.37 22.10 -8.38
CA GLY A 397 10.66 22.71 -8.72
C GLY A 397 11.87 21.81 -8.47
N ILE A 398 11.65 20.50 -8.27
CA ILE A 398 12.70 19.50 -8.11
C ILE A 398 12.98 18.86 -9.47
N GLU A 399 14.18 19.11 -10.03
CA GLU A 399 14.60 18.60 -11.32
C GLU A 399 15.78 17.62 -11.24
N LYS A 400 16.53 17.67 -10.12
CA LYS A 400 17.72 16.87 -9.88
C LYS A 400 17.63 16.16 -8.55
N SER A 401 18.32 15.02 -8.44
CA SER A 401 18.41 14.25 -7.19
C SER A 401 18.98 15.08 -6.04
N ASP A 402 19.91 15.99 -6.35
CA ASP A 402 20.59 16.82 -5.33
C ASP A 402 19.72 17.98 -4.82
N ASP A 403 18.59 18.28 -5.48
CA ASP A 403 17.61 19.29 -5.01
C ASP A 403 16.73 18.77 -3.87
N ILE A 404 16.76 17.45 -3.62
CA ILE A 404 15.93 16.82 -2.58
C ILE A 404 16.61 16.94 -1.23
N GLU A 405 15.99 17.69 -0.32
CA GLU A 405 16.45 17.81 1.05
C GLU A 405 16.08 16.59 1.89
N LEU A 406 17.01 16.13 2.72
CA LEU A 406 16.84 15.05 3.69
C LEU A 406 16.74 15.58 5.11
N GLY A 407 16.35 14.70 6.04
CA GLY A 407 16.26 15.03 7.47
C GLY A 407 17.58 15.54 8.04
N LYS A 408 17.53 16.62 8.78
CA LYS A 408 18.73 17.32 9.30
C LYS A 408 19.44 16.60 10.45
N PHE A 409 18.76 15.71 11.16
CA PHE A 409 19.35 14.88 12.21
C PHE A 409 19.77 13.57 11.58
N VAL A 410 21.07 13.30 11.61
CA VAL A 410 21.68 12.15 10.93
C VAL A 410 22.54 11.37 11.91
N GLU A 411 22.41 10.05 11.90
CA GLU A 411 23.23 9.13 12.66
C GLU A 411 23.52 7.85 11.87
N GLU A 412 24.62 7.22 12.17
CA GLU A 412 25.03 5.98 11.49
C GLU A 412 24.96 4.78 12.43
N ILE A 413 24.48 3.68 11.90
CA ILE A 413 24.66 2.36 12.52
C ILE A 413 25.85 1.70 11.84
N ARG A 414 26.90 1.46 12.65
CA ARG A 414 28.19 0.94 12.19
C ARG A 414 28.38 -0.53 12.54
N ALA A 415 29.18 -1.22 11.75
CA ALA A 415 29.56 -2.60 11.99
C ALA A 415 30.34 -2.75 13.31
N ASN A 416 29.99 -3.77 14.09
CA ASN A 416 30.66 -4.11 15.34
C ASN A 416 31.84 -5.09 15.15
N THR A 417 31.96 -5.71 13.98
CA THR A 417 32.99 -6.70 13.61
C THR A 417 33.23 -6.66 12.11
N ASP A 418 34.33 -7.31 11.68
CA ASP A 418 34.61 -7.58 10.28
C ASP A 418 33.83 -8.80 9.81
N GLY A 419 33.54 -8.88 8.51
CA GLY A 419 32.83 -10.01 7.91
C GLY A 419 32.06 -9.65 6.63
N TYR A 420 30.97 -10.35 6.42
CA TYR A 420 30.05 -10.14 5.31
C TYR A 420 28.64 -9.96 5.86
N ILE A 421 27.85 -9.07 5.26
CA ILE A 421 26.45 -8.93 5.61
C ILE A 421 25.72 -10.22 5.19
N SER A 422 25.27 -11.01 6.16
CA SER A 422 24.55 -12.27 5.93
C SER A 422 23.04 -12.11 5.95
N TYR A 423 22.53 -11.02 6.57
CA TYR A 423 21.11 -10.78 6.78
C TYR A 423 20.81 -9.29 6.95
N ILE A 424 19.67 -8.86 6.40
CA ILE A 424 19.06 -7.54 6.63
C ILE A 424 17.55 -7.74 6.82
N SER A 425 17.00 -7.30 7.96
CA SER A 425 15.57 -7.41 8.23
C SER A 425 14.75 -6.32 7.52
N ASN A 426 13.91 -6.71 6.59
CA ASN A 426 12.94 -5.82 5.95
C ASN A 426 11.96 -5.22 6.98
N LYS A 427 11.47 -6.04 7.90
CA LYS A 427 10.52 -5.62 8.95
C LYS A 427 11.14 -4.60 9.88
N ALA A 428 12.35 -4.86 10.37
CA ALA A 428 13.07 -3.95 11.25
C ALA A 428 13.40 -2.62 10.55
N ILE A 429 13.79 -2.64 9.27
CA ILE A 429 14.01 -1.43 8.46
C ILE A 429 12.73 -0.60 8.35
N ILE A 430 11.57 -1.23 8.08
CA ILE A 430 10.29 -0.54 7.99
C ILE A 430 9.92 0.09 9.34
N GLU A 431 10.04 -0.66 10.43
CA GLU A 431 9.73 -0.20 11.77
C GLU A 431 10.60 1.00 12.17
N MET A 432 11.90 0.91 11.92
CA MET A 432 12.84 2.00 12.17
C MET A 432 12.54 3.24 11.33
N ALA A 433 12.28 3.08 10.03
CA ALA A 433 11.94 4.20 9.16
C ALA A 433 10.67 4.91 9.62
N ARG A 434 9.68 4.17 10.13
CA ARG A 434 8.46 4.73 10.74
C ARG A 434 8.75 5.50 12.03
N LEU A 435 9.60 4.98 12.90
CA LEU A 435 10.04 5.70 14.11
C LEU A 435 10.78 6.99 13.77
N LEU A 436 11.59 7.00 12.71
CA LEU A 436 12.26 8.20 12.21
C LEU A 436 11.27 9.26 11.69
N GLY A 437 10.05 8.86 11.34
CA GLY A 437 8.95 9.73 10.92
C GLY A 437 8.30 9.41 9.58
N ALA A 438 8.87 8.51 8.78
CA ALA A 438 8.29 8.13 7.49
C ALA A 438 6.91 7.42 7.67
N PRO A 439 5.95 7.60 6.76
CA PRO A 439 5.98 8.44 5.56
C PRO A 439 5.55 9.90 5.81
N PHE A 440 5.09 10.26 7.02
CA PHE A 440 4.52 11.58 7.33
C PHE A 440 5.59 12.67 7.29
N SER A 441 6.75 12.45 7.92
CA SER A 441 7.94 13.29 7.76
C SER A 441 8.64 12.86 6.48
N LYS A 442 8.40 13.57 5.37
CA LYS A 442 8.87 13.19 4.02
C LYS A 442 10.38 13.05 3.94
N LYS A 443 11.14 13.84 4.70
CA LYS A 443 12.60 13.85 4.72
C LYS A 443 13.23 12.76 5.62
N ALA A 444 12.39 11.99 6.36
CA ALA A 444 12.85 10.92 7.23
C ALA A 444 13.02 9.59 6.47
N GLY A 445 13.99 8.78 6.90
CA GLY A 445 14.22 7.47 6.30
C GLY A 445 15.58 6.87 6.63
N ILE A 446 15.94 5.85 5.89
CA ILE A 446 17.16 5.05 6.07
C ILE A 446 17.86 4.89 4.71
N TRP A 447 19.17 5.11 4.69
CA TRP A 447 20.04 4.73 3.60
C TRP A 447 20.77 3.43 3.98
N VAL A 448 20.68 2.41 3.15
CA VAL A 448 21.33 1.10 3.33
C VAL A 448 22.68 1.14 2.61
N SER A 449 23.74 1.38 3.36
CA SER A 449 25.10 1.50 2.82
C SER A 449 25.70 0.16 2.38
N LYS A 450 25.34 -0.91 3.08
CA LYS A 450 25.78 -2.28 2.80
C LYS A 450 24.59 -3.20 2.56
N LYS A 451 24.73 -4.10 1.59
CA LYS A 451 23.73 -5.09 1.18
C LYS A 451 24.15 -6.49 1.58
N ILE A 452 23.22 -7.44 1.58
CA ILE A 452 23.56 -8.87 1.80
C ILE A 452 24.62 -9.29 0.76
N GLY A 453 25.69 -9.91 1.24
CA GLY A 453 26.86 -10.32 0.47
C GLY A 453 28.01 -9.29 0.43
N ASP A 454 27.77 -8.02 0.82
CA ASP A 454 28.85 -7.02 0.87
C ASP A 454 29.81 -7.31 2.02
N LYS A 455 31.13 -7.19 1.75
CA LYS A 455 32.17 -7.18 2.78
C LYS A 455 32.01 -5.91 3.63
N VAL A 456 32.21 -6.06 4.93
CA VAL A 456 32.21 -4.96 5.89
C VAL A 456 33.36 -5.09 6.87
N GLU A 457 33.95 -3.94 7.22
CA GLU A 457 35.00 -3.83 8.23
C GLU A 457 34.42 -3.19 9.49
N ARG A 458 35.01 -3.49 10.65
CA ARG A 458 34.61 -2.91 11.92
C ARG A 458 34.57 -1.39 11.85
N ASN A 459 33.54 -0.77 12.39
CA ASN A 459 33.23 0.67 12.31
C ASN A 459 32.82 1.21 10.94
N GLU A 460 32.72 0.38 9.91
CA GLU A 460 32.16 0.79 8.62
C GLU A 460 30.64 1.03 8.72
N SER A 461 30.11 2.03 8.02
CA SER A 461 28.69 2.39 8.03
C SER A 461 27.86 1.33 7.31
N ILE A 462 26.84 0.78 7.99
CA ILE A 462 25.86 -0.17 7.42
C ILE A 462 24.57 0.56 7.05
N PHE A 463 24.09 1.44 7.95
CA PHE A 463 22.91 2.24 7.72
C PHE A 463 23.15 3.68 8.12
N ILE A 464 22.56 4.62 7.38
CA ILE A 464 22.50 6.05 7.73
C ILE A 464 21.03 6.39 7.96
N LEU A 465 20.73 6.90 9.12
CA LEU A 465 19.40 7.27 9.59
C LEU A 465 19.20 8.77 9.41
N TYR A 466 18.04 9.16 8.87
CA TYR A 466 17.66 10.56 8.66
C TYR A 466 16.33 10.85 9.36
N SER A 467 16.26 11.95 10.12
CA SER A 467 15.02 12.39 10.75
C SER A 467 14.92 13.91 10.80
N GLU A 468 13.69 14.41 10.85
CA GLU A 468 13.40 15.83 11.10
C GLU A 468 13.30 16.14 12.61
N SER A 469 13.31 15.11 13.48
CA SER A 469 13.20 15.21 14.93
C SER A 469 14.33 14.44 15.61
N LYS A 470 15.03 15.09 16.54
CA LYS A 470 16.08 14.48 17.35
C LYS A 470 15.53 13.34 18.22
N ASP A 471 14.38 13.56 18.87
CA ASP A 471 13.76 12.54 19.73
C ASP A 471 13.38 11.28 18.97
N ARG A 472 12.87 11.43 17.73
CA ARG A 472 12.57 10.29 16.85
C ARG A 472 13.83 9.52 16.47
N LEU A 473 14.91 10.22 16.15
CA LEU A 473 16.20 9.62 15.85
C LEU A 473 16.73 8.82 17.05
N GLU A 474 16.72 9.40 18.25
CA GLU A 474 17.13 8.71 19.48
C GLU A 474 16.27 7.47 19.77
N ASN A 475 14.96 7.53 19.55
CA ASN A 475 14.08 6.38 19.70
C ASN A 475 14.39 5.26 18.70
N ALA A 476 14.68 5.58 17.45
CA ALA A 476 15.11 4.62 16.44
C ALA A 476 16.44 3.97 16.81
N LEU A 477 17.42 4.74 17.30
CA LEU A 477 18.70 4.22 17.80
C LEU A 477 18.51 3.30 19.03
N ARG A 478 17.57 3.61 19.94
CA ARG A 478 17.26 2.71 21.06
C ARG A 478 16.65 1.39 20.57
N LEU A 479 15.78 1.45 19.57
CA LEU A 479 15.18 0.25 18.97
C LEU A 479 16.27 -0.60 18.28
N SER A 480 17.17 0.01 17.49
CA SER A 480 18.21 -0.72 16.76
C SER A 480 19.10 -1.59 17.63
N ARG A 481 19.23 -1.26 18.93
CA ARG A 481 19.97 -2.04 19.94
C ARG A 481 19.18 -3.21 20.50
N LYS A 482 17.87 -3.26 20.27
CA LYS A 482 16.95 -4.26 20.84
C LYS A 482 16.49 -5.29 19.79
N ILE A 483 16.54 -4.96 18.52
CA ILE A 483 16.07 -5.80 17.42
C ILE A 483 17.26 -6.25 16.55
N ARG A 484 17.10 -7.42 15.92
CA ARG A 484 18.07 -7.90 14.93
C ARG A 484 17.86 -7.21 13.60
N LEU A 485 18.53 -6.10 13.37
CA LEU A 485 18.42 -5.30 12.14
C LEU A 485 19.23 -5.90 10.99
N TYR A 486 20.41 -6.46 11.30
CA TYR A 486 21.32 -7.09 10.35
C TYR A 486 22.12 -8.23 11.00
N GLY A 487 22.79 -9.04 10.18
CA GLY A 487 23.77 -10.03 10.59
C GLY A 487 25.09 -9.84 9.87
N ILE A 488 26.22 -10.05 10.58
CA ILE A 488 27.56 -10.12 10.00
C ILE A 488 28.13 -11.47 10.35
N GLU A 489 28.65 -12.17 9.35
CA GLU A 489 29.25 -13.49 9.52
C GLU A 489 30.56 -13.57 8.74
N GLY A 490 31.49 -14.39 9.23
CA GLY A 490 32.71 -14.77 8.48
C GLY A 490 32.38 -15.83 7.41
N MET A 491 33.23 -15.99 6.43
CA MET A 491 33.07 -17.10 5.45
C MET A 491 33.25 -18.48 6.09
N VAL A 492 34.02 -18.58 7.18
CA VAL A 492 34.13 -19.78 8.00
C VAL A 492 33.29 -19.55 9.26
N LEU A 493 32.15 -20.23 9.36
CA LEU A 493 31.24 -20.10 10.50
C LEU A 493 31.76 -20.85 11.72
N GLU A 494 32.37 -22.02 11.52
CA GLU A 494 32.92 -22.87 12.57
C GLU A 494 34.04 -23.76 12.00
N SER A 495 35.10 -24.00 12.77
CA SER A 495 36.08 -25.00 12.42
C SER A 495 36.12 -26.11 13.49
N ILE A 496 35.81 -27.34 13.08
CA ILE A 496 35.78 -28.50 13.96
C ILE A 496 37.10 -29.24 13.77
N HIS A 497 37.89 -29.30 14.84
CA HIS A 497 39.20 -29.98 14.81
C HIS A 497 39.07 -31.37 15.42
N GLY A 498 39.42 -32.39 14.65
CA GLY A 498 39.63 -33.76 15.19
C GLY A 498 40.83 -33.79 16.15
N GLN A 499 40.68 -34.37 17.33
CA GLN A 499 41.79 -34.66 18.20
C GLN A 499 42.65 -35.78 17.56
N VAL A 500 43.79 -35.42 17.02
CA VAL A 500 44.79 -36.43 16.62
C VAL A 500 45.52 -36.87 17.91
N TYR A 501 45.19 -38.04 18.43
CA TYR A 501 46.00 -38.68 19.48
C TYR A 501 47.37 -38.97 18.87
N ARG A 502 48.37 -38.12 19.12
CA ARG A 502 49.78 -38.47 18.95
C ARG A 502 50.14 -39.47 20.06
N THR A 503 50.15 -40.72 19.71
CA THR A 503 50.82 -41.75 20.54
C THR A 503 52.30 -41.38 20.63
N ILE A 504 52.72 -40.83 21.75
CA ILE A 504 54.16 -40.64 22.02
C ILE A 504 54.70 -42.02 22.12
N LYS A 505 55.51 -42.46 21.09
CA LYS A 505 56.35 -43.67 21.19
C LYS A 505 57.37 -43.39 22.28
N GLY A 506 57.13 -43.98 23.44
CA GLY A 506 58.08 -43.96 24.49
C GLY A 506 59.35 -44.67 24.03
N GLU A 507 60.48 -43.99 24.15
CA GLU A 507 61.79 -44.60 24.02
C GLU A 507 61.94 -45.69 25.10
N ARG A 508 62.17 -46.92 24.64
CA ARG A 508 62.69 -47.98 25.51
C ARG A 508 64.17 -47.70 25.68
N LYS A 509 64.62 -47.52 26.93
CA LYS A 509 65.97 -47.87 27.38
C LYS A 509 65.96 -49.30 27.86
#